data_90f3fb04b49dba9286615ee727850aa2
#
_entry.id   90f3fb04b49dba9286615ee727850aa2
#
_cell.length_a   1.000
_cell.length_b   1.000
_cell.length_c   1.000
_cell.angle_alpha   90.00
_cell.angle_beta   90.00
_cell.angle_gamma   90.00
#
_symmetry.space_group_name_H-M   'P 1'
#
loop_
_entity.id
_entity.type
_entity.pdbx_description
1 polymer ?
#
loop_
_entity_poly.entity_id
_entity_poly.type
_entity_poly.pdbx_seq_one_letter_code
_entity_poly.pdbx_strand_id
1 'polypeptide(L)'
;MRGLFAVLFVGLLFCSVTGFGQGMGMSDNPIYKPYYDSLKQMNYPYKLPILGKQAYKRGYDIQYAYGISGIYFTQRQDIDIQSIQIGFNGSQMVDLSNFIKFGPTVANTNAYTVRPDIWLLPFLNVYGIIGGGTTETNVSLIEPVGFETVQNFKADSYGLGVTLAGAVGPIFLAWDNNYNFVDVEAIVEPMPAFNSSLRVGHTIMSPSKPQKSLSVWGGVFYQSLQNDTKGSLNLTEIFPDFGNGFVFDSLRDWSATLPPAQRLVANQIIDALEEMSNGVNVENATVDYLLEKKVAAPFNLIFGAQYQFNKHWILRTELGVFGKRSQFLLNLNYRIPGLKKVR
;
A
#
# COMPACT_ATOMS: atom_id res chain seq x y z
N MET A 1 4.14 3.28 -22.97
CA MET A 1 3.17 2.67 -22.03
C MET A 1 1.87 2.12 -22.66
N ARG A 2 1.43 2.58 -23.83
CA ARG A 2 0.22 2.03 -24.50
C ARG A 2 0.39 0.58 -25.01
N GLY A 3 1.62 0.13 -25.34
CA GLY A 3 1.87 -1.22 -25.86
C GLY A 3 1.85 -2.33 -24.78
N LEU A 4 2.21 -2.03 -23.53
CA LEU A 4 2.26 -3.03 -22.45
C LEU A 4 0.85 -3.40 -21.95
N PHE A 5 -0.09 -2.45 -22.00
CA PHE A 5 -1.50 -2.70 -21.67
C PHE A 5 -2.21 -3.54 -22.74
N ALA A 6 -1.84 -3.39 -24.00
CA ALA A 6 -2.40 -4.19 -25.11
C ALA A 6 -1.97 -5.66 -25.05
N VAL A 7 -0.74 -5.95 -24.66
CA VAL A 7 -0.23 -7.34 -24.53
C VAL A 7 -0.87 -8.05 -23.33
N LEU A 8 -1.09 -7.35 -22.21
CA LEU A 8 -1.80 -7.90 -21.05
C LEU A 8 -3.29 -8.10 -21.33
N PHE A 9 -3.92 -7.25 -22.13
CA PHE A 9 -5.34 -7.37 -22.49
C PHE A 9 -5.56 -8.51 -23.50
N VAL A 10 -4.63 -8.75 -24.43
CA VAL A 10 -4.67 -9.88 -25.37
C VAL A 10 -4.42 -11.21 -24.65
N GLY A 11 -3.52 -11.25 -23.65
CA GLY A 11 -3.29 -12.44 -22.82
C GLY A 11 -4.53 -12.84 -21.99
N LEU A 12 -5.34 -11.86 -21.57
CA LEU A 12 -6.60 -12.10 -20.83
C LEU A 12 -7.74 -12.62 -21.74
N LEU A 13 -7.71 -12.31 -23.04
CA LEU A 13 -8.72 -12.81 -24.00
C LEU A 13 -8.53 -14.29 -24.35
N PHE A 14 -7.31 -14.83 -24.26
CA PHE A 14 -7.06 -16.26 -24.48
C PHE A 14 -7.28 -17.13 -23.21
N CYS A 15 -7.37 -16.54 -22.01
CA CYS A 15 -7.82 -17.22 -20.80
C CYS A 15 -9.35 -17.30 -20.65
N SER A 16 -10.12 -17.00 -21.69
CA SER A 16 -11.59 -16.83 -21.65
C SER A 16 -12.39 -18.12 -21.56
N VAL A 17 -11.78 -19.29 -21.31
CA VAL A 17 -12.59 -20.53 -21.38
C VAL A 17 -12.78 -21.28 -20.08
N THR A 18 -12.01 -21.08 -19.00
CA THR A 18 -12.14 -21.99 -17.84
C THR A 18 -11.94 -21.41 -16.45
N GLY A 19 -11.93 -20.09 -16.26
CA GLY A 19 -11.59 -19.53 -14.94
C GLY A 19 -12.78 -19.05 -14.12
N PHE A 20 -13.38 -19.89 -13.28
CA PHE A 20 -14.39 -19.47 -12.33
C PHE A 20 -14.10 -20.01 -10.93
N GLY A 21 -13.82 -19.12 -9.99
CA GLY A 21 -13.92 -19.38 -8.56
C GLY A 21 -12.87 -20.32 -7.95
N GLN A 22 -12.69 -20.19 -6.67
CA GLN A 22 -11.90 -21.11 -5.87
C GLN A 22 -12.50 -22.52 -5.91
N GLY A 23 -11.72 -23.54 -6.25
CA GLY A 23 -12.15 -24.94 -6.22
C GLY A 23 -12.33 -25.64 -7.57
N MET A 24 -11.84 -25.05 -8.64
CA MET A 24 -11.89 -25.66 -9.98
C MET A 24 -10.91 -26.81 -10.13
N GLY A 25 -11.40 -27.93 -10.70
CA GLY A 25 -10.61 -29.11 -11.10
C GLY A 25 -10.35 -30.13 -9.99
N MET A 26 -10.86 -29.94 -8.78
CA MET A 26 -10.96 -31.01 -7.79
C MET A 26 -12.22 -31.88 -8.02
N SER A 27 -13.08 -31.50 -8.95
CA SER A 27 -14.29 -32.28 -9.30
C SER A 27 -14.00 -33.70 -9.76
N ASP A 28 -12.83 -33.92 -10.35
CA ASP A 28 -12.43 -35.24 -10.83
C ASP A 28 -11.71 -36.08 -9.77
N ASN A 29 -11.35 -35.46 -8.63
CA ASN A 29 -10.80 -36.19 -7.50
C ASN A 29 -11.91 -37.00 -6.79
N PRO A 30 -11.78 -38.31 -6.68
CA PRO A 30 -12.82 -39.18 -6.09
C PRO A 30 -13.25 -38.74 -4.69
N ILE A 31 -12.35 -38.18 -3.90
CA ILE A 31 -12.62 -37.69 -2.53
C ILE A 31 -13.62 -36.54 -2.51
N TYR A 32 -13.52 -35.61 -3.47
CA TYR A 32 -14.32 -34.38 -3.51
C TYR A 32 -15.48 -34.46 -4.48
N LYS A 33 -15.49 -35.44 -5.37
CA LYS A 33 -16.51 -35.61 -6.41
C LYS A 33 -17.94 -35.59 -5.87
N PRO A 34 -18.30 -36.31 -4.78
CA PRO A 34 -19.68 -36.28 -4.26
C PRO A 34 -20.13 -34.87 -3.86
N TYR A 35 -19.22 -34.07 -3.29
CA TYR A 35 -19.50 -32.71 -2.91
C TYR A 35 -19.76 -31.82 -4.14
N TYR A 36 -18.91 -31.87 -5.14
CA TYR A 36 -19.07 -31.09 -6.36
C TYR A 36 -20.28 -31.50 -7.18
N ASP A 37 -20.61 -32.78 -7.22
CA ASP A 37 -21.82 -33.26 -7.87
C ASP A 37 -23.09 -32.81 -7.13
N SER A 38 -23.05 -32.70 -5.81
CA SER A 38 -24.13 -32.09 -5.05
C SER A 38 -24.33 -30.61 -5.37
N LEU A 39 -23.24 -29.85 -5.57
CA LEU A 39 -23.31 -28.43 -5.98
C LEU A 39 -23.98 -28.25 -7.35
N LYS A 40 -23.66 -29.13 -8.31
CA LYS A 40 -24.26 -29.08 -9.67
C LYS A 40 -25.78 -29.24 -9.64
N GLN A 41 -26.30 -29.99 -8.66
CA GLN A 41 -27.73 -30.22 -8.48
C GLN A 41 -28.44 -29.11 -7.69
N MET A 42 -27.68 -28.30 -6.93
CA MET A 42 -28.23 -27.21 -6.14
C MET A 42 -28.66 -26.02 -7.00
N ASN A 43 -29.82 -25.44 -6.67
CA ASN A 43 -30.20 -24.13 -7.19
C ASN A 43 -29.43 -23.04 -6.44
N TYR A 44 -28.73 -22.18 -7.17
CA TYR A 44 -28.09 -21.01 -6.58
C TYR A 44 -29.14 -20.00 -6.12
N PRO A 45 -29.29 -19.75 -4.79
CA PRO A 45 -30.45 -19.03 -4.28
C PRO A 45 -30.29 -17.50 -4.31
N TYR A 46 -29.09 -16.99 -4.55
CA TYR A 46 -28.77 -15.57 -4.40
C TYR A 46 -28.76 -14.82 -5.74
N LYS A 47 -28.98 -13.48 -5.68
CA LYS A 47 -28.88 -12.60 -6.86
C LYS A 47 -27.44 -12.41 -7.30
N LEU A 48 -26.51 -12.29 -6.33
CA LEU A 48 -25.07 -12.09 -6.55
C LEU A 48 -24.26 -13.29 -6.01
N PRO A 49 -23.07 -13.55 -6.59
CA PRO A 49 -22.56 -12.95 -7.82
C PRO A 49 -23.39 -13.30 -9.04
N ILE A 50 -23.43 -12.37 -10.02
CA ILE A 50 -23.99 -12.64 -11.35
C ILE A 50 -23.23 -13.86 -11.91
N LEU A 51 -23.87 -14.77 -12.61
CA LEU A 51 -23.33 -16.06 -13.05
C LEU A 51 -23.13 -17.11 -11.93
N GLY A 52 -23.57 -16.85 -10.70
CA GLY A 52 -23.47 -17.84 -9.61
C GLY A 52 -24.17 -19.15 -9.91
N LYS A 53 -25.32 -19.12 -10.63
CA LYS A 53 -26.03 -20.32 -11.11
C LYS A 53 -25.18 -21.13 -12.09
N GLN A 54 -24.48 -20.45 -13.00
CA GLN A 54 -23.58 -21.07 -13.98
C GLN A 54 -22.35 -21.69 -13.30
N ALA A 55 -21.81 -21.00 -12.27
CA ALA A 55 -20.70 -21.51 -11.46
C ALA A 55 -21.11 -22.82 -10.75
N TYR A 56 -22.26 -22.85 -10.08
CA TYR A 56 -22.77 -24.06 -9.42
C TYR A 56 -23.02 -25.21 -10.40
N LYS A 57 -23.63 -24.94 -11.56
CA LYS A 57 -23.86 -25.96 -12.60
C LYS A 57 -22.54 -26.59 -13.10
N ARG A 58 -21.43 -25.87 -13.00
CA ARG A 58 -20.09 -26.34 -13.34
C ARG A 58 -19.36 -26.98 -12.14
N GLY A 59 -20.01 -27.01 -10.97
CA GLY A 59 -19.43 -27.61 -9.76
C GLY A 59 -18.49 -26.65 -9.00
N TYR A 60 -18.58 -25.33 -9.19
CA TYR A 60 -17.75 -24.39 -8.45
C TYR A 60 -18.41 -23.99 -7.15
N ASP A 61 -17.69 -24.19 -6.04
CA ASP A 61 -18.11 -23.64 -4.76
C ASP A 61 -17.64 -22.20 -4.65
N ILE A 62 -18.56 -21.27 -4.78
CA ILE A 62 -18.29 -19.83 -4.71
C ILE A 62 -18.62 -19.28 -3.34
N GLN A 63 -17.86 -18.26 -2.93
CA GLN A 63 -18.08 -17.56 -1.67
C GLN A 63 -19.36 -16.74 -1.69
N TYR A 64 -19.88 -16.38 -0.52
CA TYR A 64 -20.96 -15.40 -0.40
C TYR A 64 -20.53 -14.06 -0.98
N ALA A 65 -21.51 -13.38 -1.62
CA ALA A 65 -21.22 -12.20 -2.42
C ALA A 65 -20.70 -11.01 -1.61
N TYR A 66 -21.24 -10.77 -0.41
CA TYR A 66 -20.86 -9.63 0.41
C TYR A 66 -19.84 -10.03 1.45
N GLY A 67 -18.94 -9.12 1.76
CA GLY A 67 -17.95 -9.31 2.80
C GLY A 67 -17.54 -8.02 3.50
N ILE A 68 -17.01 -8.18 4.69
CA ILE A 68 -16.36 -7.13 5.43
C ILE A 68 -15.07 -7.70 6.04
N SER A 69 -13.98 -7.00 5.85
CA SER A 69 -12.67 -7.37 6.40
C SER A 69 -12.19 -6.33 7.39
N GLY A 70 -11.62 -6.80 8.51
CA GLY A 70 -10.72 -6.01 9.35
C GLY A 70 -9.28 -6.40 9.01
N ILE A 71 -8.45 -5.42 8.71
CA ILE A 71 -7.07 -5.64 8.28
C ILE A 71 -6.13 -4.86 9.20
N TYR A 72 -5.12 -5.54 9.72
CA TYR A 72 -3.93 -4.95 10.31
C TYR A 72 -2.79 -5.07 9.32
N PHE A 73 -2.07 -3.98 9.10
CA PHE A 73 -0.95 -3.90 8.18
C PHE A 73 0.20 -3.18 8.85
N THR A 74 1.40 -3.75 8.76
CA THR A 74 2.64 -3.09 9.15
C THR A 74 3.67 -3.21 8.05
N GLN A 75 4.46 -2.15 7.87
CA GLN A 75 5.46 -2.06 6.82
C GLN A 75 6.65 -1.25 7.29
N ARG A 76 7.85 -1.73 6.98
CA ARG A 76 9.10 -0.96 6.97
C ARG A 76 9.54 -0.77 5.53
N GLN A 77 9.82 0.46 5.14
CA GLN A 77 10.17 0.80 3.76
C GLN A 77 11.24 1.88 3.72
N ASP A 78 12.26 1.67 2.90
CA ASP A 78 13.24 2.68 2.58
C ASP A 78 12.67 3.66 1.54
N ILE A 79 12.93 4.95 1.75
CA ILE A 79 12.49 6.06 0.90
C ILE A 79 13.74 6.72 0.32
N ASP A 80 13.75 6.94 -0.99
CA ASP A 80 14.78 7.73 -1.66
C ASP A 80 14.27 9.17 -1.85
N ILE A 81 14.91 10.13 -1.20
CA ILE A 81 14.65 11.56 -1.39
C ILE A 81 15.42 12.02 -2.62
N GLN A 82 14.72 12.60 -3.59
CA GLN A 82 15.29 13.01 -4.88
C GLN A 82 15.64 14.48 -4.90
N SER A 83 14.76 15.34 -4.39
CA SER A 83 14.96 16.77 -4.32
C SER A 83 14.26 17.35 -3.10
N ILE A 84 14.77 18.48 -2.63
CA ILE A 84 14.18 19.27 -1.55
C ILE A 84 14.24 20.75 -1.91
N GLN A 85 13.10 21.41 -1.80
CA GLN A 85 13.00 22.87 -1.83
C GLN A 85 12.43 23.34 -0.51
N ILE A 86 12.96 24.41 0.03
CA ILE A 86 12.49 25.02 1.27
C ILE A 86 12.16 26.50 1.06
N GLY A 87 11.09 26.91 1.74
CA GLY A 87 10.69 28.31 1.88
C GLY A 87 10.39 28.61 3.34
N PHE A 88 10.30 29.87 3.69
CA PHE A 88 10.05 30.27 5.06
C PHE A 88 8.83 31.20 5.10
N ASN A 89 7.87 30.92 5.98
CA ASN A 89 6.67 31.74 6.18
C ASN A 89 5.97 32.13 4.86
N GLY A 90 5.86 31.17 3.91
CA GLY A 90 5.25 31.42 2.59
C GLY A 90 6.12 32.15 1.58
N SER A 91 7.43 32.31 1.81
CA SER A 91 8.35 32.93 0.87
C SER A 91 8.63 32.02 -0.35
N GLN A 92 9.36 32.57 -1.34
CA GLN A 92 9.78 31.79 -2.51
C GLN A 92 10.65 30.59 -2.09
N MET A 93 10.31 29.41 -2.62
CA MET A 93 11.07 28.19 -2.35
C MET A 93 12.43 28.19 -3.03
N VAL A 94 13.45 27.76 -2.32
CA VAL A 94 14.83 27.63 -2.78
C VAL A 94 15.17 26.15 -2.90
N ASP A 95 15.70 25.73 -4.05
CA ASP A 95 16.15 24.36 -4.28
C ASP A 95 17.50 24.12 -3.58
N LEU A 96 17.47 23.19 -2.63
CA LEU A 96 18.63 22.79 -1.84
C LEU A 96 19.18 21.39 -2.22
N SER A 97 18.68 20.79 -3.27
CA SER A 97 19.04 19.41 -3.66
C SER A 97 20.53 19.21 -3.92
N ASN A 98 21.24 20.27 -4.32
CA ASN A 98 22.68 20.24 -4.55
C ASN A 98 23.52 20.48 -3.28
N PHE A 99 22.89 20.89 -2.19
CA PHE A 99 23.54 21.28 -0.93
C PHE A 99 23.24 20.29 0.19
N ILE A 100 22.09 19.64 0.11
CA ILE A 100 21.62 18.70 1.11
C ILE A 100 21.82 17.27 0.61
N LYS A 101 22.52 16.47 1.41
CA LYS A 101 22.70 15.05 1.15
C LYS A 101 22.00 14.23 2.21
N PHE A 102 20.96 13.53 1.77
CA PHE A 102 20.24 12.62 2.65
C PHE A 102 20.96 11.29 2.79
N GLY A 103 20.96 10.76 3.99
CA GLY A 103 21.30 9.39 4.30
C GLY A 103 20.10 8.47 4.13
N PRO A 104 20.18 7.26 4.71
CA PRO A 104 19.06 6.33 4.70
C PRO A 104 17.82 6.95 5.34
N THR A 105 16.73 6.99 4.60
CA THR A 105 15.42 7.41 5.11
C THR A 105 14.50 6.19 5.16
N VAL A 106 13.94 5.91 6.34
CA VAL A 106 13.13 4.72 6.59
C VAL A 106 11.77 5.14 7.14
N ALA A 107 10.70 4.62 6.54
CA ALA A 107 9.34 4.77 7.03
C ALA A 107 8.82 3.45 7.62
N ASN A 108 8.38 3.47 8.87
CA ASN A 108 7.72 2.39 9.58
C ASN A 108 6.24 2.73 9.73
N THR A 109 5.37 2.00 9.07
CA THR A 109 3.93 2.26 9.05
C THR A 109 3.17 1.14 9.76
N ASN A 110 2.20 1.52 10.61
CA ASN A 110 1.20 0.63 11.19
C ASN A 110 -0.18 1.16 10.85
N ALA A 111 -1.02 0.34 10.23
CA ALA A 111 -2.35 0.75 9.78
C ALA A 111 -3.42 -0.29 10.11
N TYR A 112 -4.62 0.21 10.38
CA TYR A 112 -5.84 -0.57 10.55
C TYR A 112 -6.85 -0.11 9.53
N THR A 113 -7.40 -1.05 8.76
CA THR A 113 -8.38 -0.72 7.72
C THR A 113 -9.59 -1.64 7.79
N VAL A 114 -10.73 -1.10 7.42
CA VAL A 114 -11.96 -1.85 7.18
C VAL A 114 -12.19 -1.86 5.67
N ARG A 115 -12.46 -3.05 5.15
CA ARG A 115 -12.66 -3.27 3.72
C ARG A 115 -14.00 -3.97 3.49
N PRO A 116 -15.10 -3.22 3.23
CA PRO A 116 -16.33 -3.79 2.69
C PRO A 116 -16.10 -4.22 1.24
N ASP A 117 -16.62 -5.38 0.86
CA ASP A 117 -16.41 -5.93 -0.49
C ASP A 117 -17.64 -6.65 -1.02
N ILE A 118 -17.71 -6.74 -2.37
CA ILE A 118 -18.77 -7.41 -3.07
C ILE A 118 -18.23 -8.18 -4.28
N TRP A 119 -18.57 -9.47 -4.38
CA TRP A 119 -18.37 -10.26 -5.58
C TRP A 119 -19.49 -9.99 -6.57
N LEU A 120 -19.22 -9.20 -7.61
CA LEU A 120 -20.16 -8.92 -8.70
C LEU A 120 -20.29 -10.12 -9.63
N LEU A 121 -19.16 -10.75 -9.94
CA LEU A 121 -19.03 -11.98 -10.72
C LEU A 121 -18.27 -13.02 -9.87
N PRO A 122 -18.34 -14.31 -10.17
CA PRO A 122 -17.57 -15.33 -9.43
C PRO A 122 -16.06 -15.10 -9.41
N PHE A 123 -15.54 -14.30 -10.33
CA PHE A 123 -14.13 -13.99 -10.51
C PHE A 123 -13.79 -12.50 -10.32
N LEU A 124 -14.79 -11.64 -10.08
CA LEU A 124 -14.62 -10.19 -9.94
C LEU A 124 -15.17 -9.71 -8.60
N ASN A 125 -14.29 -9.24 -7.73
CA ASN A 125 -14.59 -8.59 -6.47
C ASN A 125 -14.28 -7.09 -6.56
N VAL A 126 -15.16 -6.25 -6.03
CA VAL A 126 -14.97 -4.81 -5.88
C VAL A 126 -15.06 -4.47 -4.40
N TYR A 127 -14.24 -3.54 -3.93
CA TYR A 127 -14.19 -3.20 -2.52
C TYR A 127 -13.85 -1.75 -2.25
N GLY A 128 -14.30 -1.27 -1.10
CA GLY A 128 -13.85 -0.01 -0.52
C GLY A 128 -12.75 -0.26 0.53
N ILE A 129 -11.98 0.77 0.82
CA ILE A 129 -10.97 0.80 1.88
C ILE A 129 -11.22 2.06 2.69
N ILE A 130 -11.30 1.92 4.00
CA ILE A 130 -11.38 3.03 4.95
C ILE A 130 -10.54 2.65 6.15
N GLY A 131 -9.66 3.51 6.60
CA GLY A 131 -8.82 3.22 7.76
C GLY A 131 -7.91 4.35 8.13
N GLY A 132 -7.02 4.08 9.07
CA GLY A 132 -6.02 5.03 9.52
C GLY A 132 -4.84 4.30 10.13
N GLY A 133 -3.81 5.06 10.46
CA GLY A 133 -2.59 4.51 11.02
C GLY A 133 -1.59 5.56 11.44
N THR A 134 -0.41 5.09 11.77
CA THR A 134 0.72 5.93 12.14
C THR A 134 1.93 5.55 11.30
N THR A 135 2.69 6.55 10.90
CA THR A 135 3.97 6.35 10.23
C THR A 135 5.06 7.08 11.00
N GLU A 136 6.05 6.33 11.46
CA GLU A 136 7.30 6.86 11.98
C GLU A 136 8.30 6.94 10.83
N THR A 137 8.83 8.12 10.57
CA THR A 137 9.81 8.35 9.52
C THR A 137 11.13 8.78 10.15
N ASN A 138 12.17 7.97 9.97
CA ASN A 138 13.54 8.30 10.34
C ASN A 138 14.23 8.90 9.13
N VAL A 139 14.60 10.16 9.24
CA VAL A 139 15.34 10.89 8.20
C VAL A 139 16.74 11.15 8.70
N SER A 140 17.73 10.69 7.97
CA SER A 140 19.13 10.99 8.21
C SER A 140 19.61 12.04 7.21
N LEU A 141 20.21 13.10 7.71
CA LEU A 141 20.89 14.12 6.92
C LEU A 141 22.39 13.95 7.10
N ILE A 142 23.13 13.83 6.00
CA ILE A 142 24.60 13.67 6.03
C ILE A 142 25.28 15.03 5.89
N GLU A 143 24.84 15.84 4.96
CA GLU A 143 25.35 17.19 4.68
C GLU A 143 24.22 18.21 4.64
N PRO A 144 24.37 19.43 5.13
CA PRO A 144 25.58 20.10 5.58
C PRO A 144 26.00 19.76 7.02
N VAL A 145 25.06 19.43 7.88
CA VAL A 145 25.31 19.06 9.28
C VAL A 145 24.66 17.71 9.52
N GLY A 146 25.47 16.72 9.87
CA GLY A 146 24.97 15.36 10.12
C GLY A 146 24.00 15.38 11.30
N PHE A 147 22.73 15.07 11.05
CA PHE A 147 21.74 14.84 12.10
C PHE A 147 20.72 13.79 11.69
N GLU A 148 20.09 13.20 12.67
CA GLU A 148 18.98 12.26 12.49
C GLU A 148 17.75 12.82 13.19
N THR A 149 16.61 12.73 12.52
CA THR A 149 15.33 13.12 13.10
C THR A 149 14.31 12.00 12.91
N VAL A 150 13.47 11.84 13.93
CA VAL A 150 12.38 10.88 13.94
C VAL A 150 11.08 11.67 13.99
N GLN A 151 10.26 11.51 12.96
CA GLN A 151 8.96 12.17 12.88
C GLN A 151 7.83 11.14 12.89
N ASN A 152 6.81 11.38 13.70
CA ASN A 152 5.64 10.54 13.81
C ASN A 152 4.44 11.28 13.23
N PHE A 153 3.81 10.66 12.22
CA PHE A 153 2.64 11.20 11.56
C PHE A 153 1.45 10.25 11.73
N LYS A 154 0.29 10.83 11.98
CA LYS A 154 -0.99 10.14 11.82
C LYS A 154 -1.47 10.30 10.39
N ALA A 155 -2.14 9.29 9.89
CA ALA A 155 -2.71 9.31 8.56
C ALA A 155 -4.04 8.57 8.53
N ASP A 156 -5.00 9.15 7.83
CA ASP A 156 -6.24 8.49 7.44
C ASP A 156 -6.16 8.06 5.98
N SER A 157 -6.85 6.99 5.64
CA SER A 157 -6.84 6.46 4.27
C SER A 157 -8.21 6.02 3.83
N TYR A 158 -8.52 6.31 2.56
CA TYR A 158 -9.73 5.85 1.90
C TYR A 158 -9.43 5.51 0.45
N GLY A 159 -10.15 4.55 -0.10
CA GLY A 159 -9.88 4.11 -1.46
C GLY A 159 -10.83 3.06 -1.97
N LEU A 160 -10.57 2.65 -3.20
CA LEU A 160 -11.33 1.62 -3.90
C LEU A 160 -10.37 0.62 -4.52
N GLY A 161 -10.85 -0.60 -4.69
CA GLY A 161 -10.06 -1.63 -5.33
C GLY A 161 -10.89 -2.70 -6.02
N VAL A 162 -10.17 -3.50 -6.79
CA VAL A 162 -10.71 -4.59 -7.59
C VAL A 162 -9.81 -5.80 -7.47
N THR A 163 -10.41 -6.98 -7.24
CA THR A 163 -9.71 -8.25 -7.31
C THR A 163 -10.28 -9.10 -8.44
N LEU A 164 -9.43 -9.55 -9.33
CA LEU A 164 -9.71 -10.62 -10.29
C LEU A 164 -9.11 -11.92 -9.75
N ALA A 165 -9.92 -12.96 -9.64
CA ALA A 165 -9.46 -14.26 -9.14
C ALA A 165 -10.06 -15.40 -9.94
N GLY A 166 -9.24 -16.41 -10.19
CA GLY A 166 -9.66 -17.64 -10.86
C GLY A 166 -8.83 -18.83 -10.38
N ALA A 167 -9.32 -20.04 -10.66
CA ALA A 167 -8.61 -21.25 -10.30
C ALA A 167 -8.77 -22.33 -11.37
N VAL A 168 -7.71 -23.14 -11.54
CA VAL A 168 -7.69 -24.34 -12.38
C VAL A 168 -7.14 -25.47 -11.53
N GLY A 169 -7.98 -26.42 -11.22
CA GLY A 169 -7.63 -27.44 -10.24
C GLY A 169 -7.40 -26.81 -8.85
N PRO A 170 -6.41 -27.27 -8.12
CA PRO A 170 -6.07 -26.72 -6.82
C PRO A 170 -5.29 -25.41 -6.92
N ILE A 171 -4.87 -25.01 -8.12
CA ILE A 171 -4.05 -23.80 -8.36
C ILE A 171 -4.96 -22.61 -8.62
N PHE A 172 -4.73 -21.52 -7.89
CA PHE A 172 -5.42 -20.28 -8.12
C PHE A 172 -4.49 -19.15 -8.55
N LEU A 173 -5.05 -18.20 -9.27
CA LEU A 173 -4.46 -16.92 -9.62
C LEU A 173 -5.33 -15.81 -9.05
N ALA A 174 -4.75 -14.82 -8.42
CA ALA A 174 -5.44 -13.63 -7.96
C ALA A 174 -4.63 -12.37 -8.27
N TRP A 175 -5.28 -11.40 -8.92
CA TRP A 175 -4.73 -10.08 -9.20
C TRP A 175 -5.58 -9.04 -8.51
N ASP A 176 -4.97 -8.35 -7.55
CA ASP A 176 -5.61 -7.34 -6.72
C ASP A 176 -5.01 -5.97 -7.04
N ASN A 177 -5.85 -4.96 -7.24
CA ASN A 177 -5.46 -3.60 -7.53
C ASN A 177 -6.29 -2.66 -6.70
N ASN A 178 -5.65 -1.66 -6.10
CA ASN A 178 -6.35 -0.61 -5.39
C ASN A 178 -5.68 0.75 -5.56
N TYR A 179 -6.51 1.76 -5.46
CA TYR A 179 -6.12 3.15 -5.48
C TYR A 179 -6.64 3.80 -4.20
N ASN A 180 -5.72 4.36 -3.41
CA ASN A 180 -6.00 4.94 -2.11
C ASN A 180 -5.53 6.39 -2.09
N PHE A 181 -6.22 7.20 -1.30
CA PHE A 181 -5.78 8.51 -0.87
C PHE A 181 -5.36 8.39 0.60
N VAL A 182 -4.18 8.86 0.91
CA VAL A 182 -3.61 8.85 2.26
C VAL A 182 -3.48 10.29 2.71
N ASP A 183 -4.30 10.68 3.66
CA ASP A 183 -4.32 12.01 4.26
C ASP A 183 -3.41 11.99 5.50
N VAL A 184 -2.28 12.67 5.42
CA VAL A 184 -1.26 12.72 6.47
C VAL A 184 -1.29 14.09 7.13
N GLU A 185 -1.32 14.13 8.45
CA GLU A 185 -1.48 15.36 9.26
C GLU A 185 -0.50 16.49 8.90
N ALA A 186 0.70 16.16 8.41
CA ALA A 186 1.75 17.14 8.03
C ALA A 186 1.76 17.51 6.54
N ILE A 187 0.82 17.02 5.74
CA ILE A 187 0.79 17.20 4.28
C ILE A 187 -0.49 17.91 3.88
N VAL A 188 -0.37 18.93 3.03
CA VAL A 188 -1.50 19.80 2.64
C VAL A 188 -2.56 19.06 1.82
N GLU A 189 -2.14 18.12 0.96
CA GLU A 189 -3.04 17.39 0.07
C GLU A 189 -2.91 15.88 0.28
N PRO A 190 -4.02 15.11 0.26
CA PRO A 190 -3.96 13.66 0.37
C PRO A 190 -3.11 13.03 -0.72
N MET A 191 -2.19 12.17 -0.33
CA MET A 191 -1.29 11.47 -1.27
C MET A 191 -2.00 10.30 -1.95
N PRO A 192 -2.08 10.26 -3.29
CA PRO A 192 -2.53 9.08 -3.99
C PRO A 192 -1.47 7.97 -3.93
N ALA A 193 -1.95 6.76 -3.66
CA ALA A 193 -1.18 5.54 -3.62
C ALA A 193 -1.85 4.47 -4.49
N PHE A 194 -1.10 3.88 -5.40
CA PHE A 194 -1.55 2.74 -6.19
C PHE A 194 -0.82 1.49 -5.73
N ASN A 195 -1.59 0.44 -5.43
CA ASN A 195 -1.07 -0.86 -5.08
C ASN A 195 -1.59 -1.92 -6.04
N SER A 196 -0.72 -2.82 -6.47
CA SER A 196 -1.06 -3.97 -7.30
C SER A 196 -0.36 -5.22 -6.77
N SER A 197 -1.06 -6.35 -6.76
CA SER A 197 -0.44 -7.61 -6.36
C SER A 197 -0.95 -8.76 -7.21
N LEU A 198 -0.03 -9.60 -7.64
CA LEU A 198 -0.31 -10.83 -8.38
C LEU A 198 0.12 -12.02 -7.50
N ARG A 199 -0.81 -12.93 -7.27
CA ARG A 199 -0.63 -14.11 -6.42
C ARG A 199 -0.94 -15.36 -7.18
N VAL A 200 -0.07 -16.37 -7.04
CA VAL A 200 -0.30 -17.74 -7.53
C VAL A 200 -0.17 -18.67 -6.35
N GLY A 201 -1.13 -19.54 -6.16
CA GLY A 201 -1.15 -20.40 -5.00
C GLY A 201 -1.88 -21.72 -5.20
N HIS A 202 -1.88 -22.48 -4.14
CA HIS A 202 -2.48 -23.81 -4.07
C HIS A 202 -3.48 -23.87 -2.91
N THR A 203 -4.64 -24.47 -3.16
CA THR A 203 -5.69 -24.67 -2.16
C THR A 203 -5.79 -26.13 -1.77
N ILE A 204 -5.68 -26.41 -0.48
CA ILE A 204 -5.85 -27.73 0.13
C ILE A 204 -7.19 -27.72 0.85
N MET A 205 -8.10 -28.60 0.44
CA MET A 205 -9.43 -28.75 1.04
C MET A 205 -9.45 -29.87 2.07
N SER A 206 -10.29 -29.72 3.10
CA SER A 206 -10.54 -30.80 4.05
C SER A 206 -11.43 -31.88 3.41
N PRO A 207 -11.01 -33.14 3.37
CA PRO A 207 -11.83 -34.22 2.79
C PRO A 207 -13.20 -34.39 3.45
N SER A 208 -13.26 -34.25 4.78
CA SER A 208 -14.48 -34.43 5.56
C SER A 208 -15.37 -33.19 5.57
N LYS A 209 -14.81 -32.01 5.37
CA LYS A 209 -15.51 -30.71 5.39
C LYS A 209 -14.98 -29.82 4.27
N PRO A 210 -15.42 -30.01 3.00
CA PRO A 210 -14.89 -29.28 1.83
C PRO A 210 -14.98 -27.75 1.93
N GLN A 211 -15.87 -27.23 2.80
CA GLN A 211 -15.95 -25.79 3.10
C GLN A 211 -14.77 -25.26 3.92
N LYS A 212 -13.95 -26.14 4.53
CA LYS A 212 -12.71 -25.79 5.20
C LYS A 212 -11.55 -25.98 4.25
N SER A 213 -10.76 -24.95 4.07
CA SER A 213 -9.62 -25.02 3.18
C SER A 213 -8.45 -24.17 3.68
N LEU A 214 -7.26 -24.59 3.35
CA LEU A 214 -6.01 -23.85 3.51
C LEU A 214 -5.50 -23.51 2.12
N SER A 215 -5.31 -22.24 1.84
CA SER A 215 -4.65 -21.76 0.62
C SER A 215 -3.31 -21.17 0.99
N VAL A 216 -2.28 -21.47 0.21
CA VAL A 216 -0.93 -20.89 0.33
C VAL A 216 -0.49 -20.34 -1.00
N TRP A 217 0.25 -19.24 -1.01
CA TRP A 217 0.69 -18.59 -2.25
C TRP A 217 2.03 -17.91 -2.13
N GLY A 218 2.65 -17.71 -3.29
CA GLY A 218 3.68 -16.74 -3.53
C GLY A 218 3.21 -15.71 -4.56
N GLY A 219 3.84 -14.54 -4.59
CA GLY A 219 3.45 -13.51 -5.53
C GLY A 219 4.36 -12.30 -5.53
N VAL A 220 3.95 -11.30 -6.28
CA VAL A 220 4.63 -10.02 -6.41
C VAL A 220 3.67 -8.91 -5.99
N PHE A 221 4.16 -7.97 -5.22
CA PHE A 221 3.47 -6.76 -4.83
C PHE A 221 4.19 -5.55 -5.43
N TYR A 222 3.43 -4.62 -5.97
CA TYR A 222 3.89 -3.35 -6.50
C TYR A 222 3.19 -2.21 -5.77
N GLN A 223 3.94 -1.17 -5.40
CA GLN A 223 3.41 0.05 -4.84
C GLN A 223 4.01 1.27 -5.53
N SER A 224 3.16 2.21 -5.88
CA SER A 224 3.53 3.56 -6.31
C SER A 224 2.88 4.57 -5.37
N LEU A 225 3.66 5.49 -4.87
CA LEU A 225 3.21 6.66 -4.11
C LEU A 225 3.43 7.89 -4.98
N GLN A 226 2.66 8.96 -4.73
CA GLN A 226 2.96 10.26 -5.34
C GLN A 226 4.35 10.71 -4.91
N ASN A 227 5.10 11.26 -5.85
CA ASN A 227 6.49 11.63 -5.64
C ASN A 227 6.62 12.95 -4.87
N ASP A 228 5.73 13.92 -5.13
CA ASP A 228 5.84 15.27 -4.59
C ASP A 228 4.97 15.45 -3.35
N THR A 229 5.58 15.94 -2.28
CA THR A 229 4.90 16.29 -1.04
C THR A 229 5.20 17.72 -0.64
N LYS A 230 4.14 18.50 -0.43
CA LYS A 230 4.23 19.85 0.15
C LYS A 230 3.76 19.78 1.60
N GLY A 231 4.51 20.40 2.48
CA GLY A 231 4.15 20.51 3.88
C GLY A 231 4.75 21.76 4.50
N SER A 232 4.36 21.99 5.75
CA SER A 232 4.90 23.05 6.59
C SER A 232 5.17 22.46 7.97
N LEU A 233 6.34 22.70 8.52
CA LEU A 233 6.73 22.24 9.84
C LEU A 233 7.24 23.42 10.65
N ASN A 234 7.05 23.36 11.97
CA ASN A 234 7.64 24.37 12.85
C ASN A 234 9.16 24.22 12.86
N LEU A 235 9.86 25.35 12.79
CA LEU A 235 11.31 25.37 12.75
C LEU A 235 11.94 24.69 13.96
N THR A 236 11.34 24.84 15.14
CA THR A 236 11.76 24.22 16.40
C THR A 236 11.55 22.69 16.43
N GLU A 237 10.64 22.16 15.61
CA GLU A 237 10.46 20.71 15.49
C GLU A 237 11.54 20.08 14.62
N ILE A 238 12.06 20.85 13.63
CA ILE A 238 13.15 20.37 12.75
C ILE A 238 14.49 20.53 13.44
N PHE A 239 14.71 21.68 14.09
CA PHE A 239 15.95 22.05 14.75
C PHE A 239 15.66 22.52 16.19
N PRO A 240 15.61 21.61 17.17
CA PRO A 240 15.33 21.96 18.56
C PRO A 240 16.29 23.01 19.15
N ASP A 241 17.54 23.04 18.64
CA ASP A 241 18.61 23.93 19.08
C ASP A 241 18.79 25.18 18.17
N PHE A 242 17.84 25.48 17.30
CA PHE A 242 17.95 26.55 16.31
C PHE A 242 18.21 27.95 16.91
N GLY A 243 17.87 28.19 18.17
CA GLY A 243 18.13 29.45 18.86
C GLY A 243 19.53 29.64 19.45
N ASN A 244 20.40 28.63 19.42
CA ASN A 244 21.63 28.60 20.19
C ASN A 244 22.92 29.04 19.43
N GLY A 245 22.78 29.59 18.21
CA GLY A 245 23.94 30.07 17.41
C GLY A 245 24.85 28.97 16.84
N PHE A 246 24.96 27.83 17.52
CA PHE A 246 25.81 26.69 17.13
C PHE A 246 25.51 26.11 15.74
N VAL A 247 24.26 26.15 15.33
CA VAL A 247 23.82 25.62 14.01
C VAL A 247 24.39 26.50 12.89
N PHE A 248 24.37 27.81 13.04
CA PHE A 248 24.88 28.75 12.01
C PHE A 248 26.38 28.66 11.84
N ASP A 249 27.13 28.53 12.94
CA ASP A 249 28.60 28.36 12.90
C ASP A 249 28.95 27.07 12.13
N SER A 250 28.27 25.97 12.44
CA SER A 250 28.45 24.70 11.72
C SER A 250 28.10 24.79 10.25
N LEU A 251 27.03 25.50 9.88
CA LEU A 251 26.63 25.73 8.50
C LEU A 251 27.67 26.61 7.75
N ARG A 252 28.22 27.62 8.40
CA ARG A 252 29.30 28.48 7.84
C ARG A 252 30.58 27.71 7.62
N ASP A 253 30.99 26.89 8.58
CA ASP A 253 32.15 26.01 8.46
C ASP A 253 31.98 25.02 7.30
N TRP A 254 30.82 24.41 7.19
CA TRP A 254 30.51 23.55 6.05
C TRP A 254 30.50 24.32 4.72
N SER A 255 29.93 25.52 4.66
CA SER A 255 29.91 26.33 3.44
C SER A 255 31.30 26.68 2.97
N ALA A 256 32.25 26.86 3.90
CA ALA A 256 33.63 27.13 3.59
C ALA A 256 34.33 25.97 2.85
N THR A 257 33.84 24.76 2.98
CA THR A 257 34.36 23.56 2.26
C THR A 257 33.84 23.47 0.82
N LEU A 258 32.79 24.22 0.45
CA LEU A 258 32.17 24.17 -0.87
C LEU A 258 33.00 24.93 -1.95
N PRO A 259 32.85 24.54 -3.24
CA PRO A 259 33.36 25.32 -4.36
C PRO A 259 32.83 26.76 -4.36
N PRO A 260 33.59 27.76 -4.87
CA PRO A 260 33.23 29.18 -4.74
C PRO A 260 31.81 29.56 -5.18
N ALA A 261 31.32 28.98 -6.26
CA ALA A 261 29.97 29.26 -6.77
C ALA A 261 28.86 28.71 -5.84
N GLN A 262 29.05 27.51 -5.30
CA GLN A 262 28.12 26.89 -4.35
C GLN A 262 28.18 27.59 -2.99
N ARG A 263 29.37 27.98 -2.54
CA ARG A 263 29.57 28.71 -1.29
C ARG A 263 28.80 30.03 -1.26
N LEU A 264 28.78 30.75 -2.39
CA LEU A 264 28.04 32.01 -2.49
C LEU A 264 26.54 31.80 -2.24
N VAL A 265 25.94 30.77 -2.86
CA VAL A 265 24.54 30.43 -2.68
C VAL A 265 24.27 29.91 -1.26
N ALA A 266 25.12 29.04 -0.75
CA ALA A 266 25.00 28.52 0.61
C ALA A 266 25.02 29.64 1.65
N ASN A 267 25.96 30.62 1.51
CA ASN A 267 26.03 31.75 2.42
C ASN A 267 24.79 32.64 2.34
N GLN A 268 24.24 32.89 1.15
CA GLN A 268 22.99 33.66 1.03
C GLN A 268 21.83 32.99 1.76
N ILE A 269 21.75 31.64 1.71
CA ILE A 269 20.74 30.87 2.44
C ILE A 269 20.98 30.94 3.95
N ILE A 270 22.23 30.80 4.39
CA ILE A 270 22.59 30.88 5.80
C ILE A 270 22.28 32.28 6.34
N ASP A 271 22.65 33.33 5.62
CA ASP A 271 22.36 34.72 6.00
C ASP A 271 20.86 34.99 6.12
N ALA A 272 20.05 34.48 5.17
CA ALA A 272 18.59 34.58 5.23
C ALA A 272 17.99 33.84 6.44
N LEU A 273 18.51 32.65 6.74
CA LEU A 273 18.11 31.86 7.93
C LEU A 273 18.48 32.60 9.23
N GLU A 274 19.69 33.17 9.29
CA GLU A 274 20.15 33.91 10.46
C GLU A 274 19.36 35.19 10.67
N GLU A 275 19.08 35.98 9.60
CA GLU A 275 18.24 37.16 9.66
C GLU A 275 16.85 36.81 10.17
N MET A 276 16.27 35.72 9.73
CA MET A 276 14.97 35.25 10.20
C MET A 276 15.01 34.83 11.68
N SER A 277 16.09 34.18 12.14
CA SER A 277 16.22 33.79 13.55
C SER A 277 16.31 35.00 14.48
N ASN A 278 16.87 36.12 14.01
CA ASN A 278 17.05 37.33 14.80
C ASN A 278 15.80 38.25 14.82
N GLY A 279 14.86 38.04 13.90
CA GLY A 279 13.71 38.98 13.71
C GLY A 279 12.34 38.37 14.04
N VAL A 280 12.20 37.06 14.18
CA VAL A 280 10.92 36.37 14.36
C VAL A 280 10.94 35.60 15.69
N ASN A 281 9.78 35.62 16.34
CA ASN A 281 9.57 34.67 17.46
C ASN A 281 9.73 33.24 16.91
N VAL A 282 10.86 32.62 17.17
CA VAL A 282 11.30 31.32 16.61
C VAL A 282 10.25 30.22 16.85
N GLU A 283 9.45 30.37 17.91
CA GLU A 283 8.35 29.43 18.26
C GLU A 283 7.23 29.38 17.20
N ASN A 284 7.08 30.44 16.40
CA ASN A 284 6.03 30.53 15.38
C ASN A 284 6.58 30.49 13.93
N ALA A 285 7.88 30.32 13.75
CA ALA A 285 8.47 30.26 12.42
C ALA A 285 8.17 28.89 11.79
N THR A 286 7.65 28.93 10.55
CA THR A 286 7.37 27.71 9.78
C THR A 286 8.34 27.59 8.60
N VAL A 287 8.76 26.36 8.36
CA VAL A 287 9.50 25.96 7.18
C VAL A 287 8.54 25.24 6.23
N ASP A 288 8.27 25.89 5.11
CA ASP A 288 7.53 25.27 4.01
C ASP A 288 8.51 24.44 3.19
N TYR A 289 8.14 23.20 2.88
CA TYR A 289 8.98 22.33 2.09
C TYR A 289 8.22 21.71 0.91
N LEU A 290 8.94 21.51 -0.17
CA LEU A 290 8.55 20.67 -1.29
C LEU A 290 9.58 19.55 -1.40
N LEU A 291 9.14 18.33 -1.13
CA LEU A 291 9.99 17.15 -1.14
C LEU A 291 9.57 16.22 -2.26
N GLU A 292 10.48 15.94 -3.20
CA GLU A 292 10.30 14.90 -4.18
C GLU A 292 10.92 13.61 -3.65
N LYS A 293 10.09 12.59 -3.47
CA LYS A 293 10.49 11.30 -2.91
C LYS A 293 9.89 10.15 -3.70
N LYS A 294 10.59 9.03 -3.71
CA LYS A 294 10.07 7.78 -4.26
C LYS A 294 10.34 6.60 -3.33
N VAL A 295 9.54 5.57 -3.47
CA VAL A 295 9.80 4.30 -2.81
C VAL A 295 11.08 3.68 -3.39
N ALA A 296 12.05 3.34 -2.54
CA ALA A 296 13.33 2.79 -2.98
C ALA A 296 13.18 1.40 -3.63
N ALA A 297 12.12 0.65 -3.27
CA ALA A 297 11.78 -0.64 -3.84
C ALA A 297 10.26 -0.72 -4.13
N PRO A 298 9.82 -0.36 -5.36
CA PRO A 298 8.40 -0.42 -5.71
C PRO A 298 7.87 -1.87 -5.77
N PHE A 299 8.71 -2.84 -6.05
CA PHE A 299 8.36 -4.26 -6.08
C PHE A 299 8.79 -4.99 -4.82
N ASN A 300 7.97 -5.94 -4.39
CA ASN A 300 8.27 -6.84 -3.27
C ASN A 300 7.76 -8.25 -3.57
N LEU A 301 8.45 -9.27 -3.09
CA LEU A 301 7.95 -10.64 -3.08
C LEU A 301 7.04 -10.83 -1.88
N ILE A 302 5.90 -11.47 -2.09
CA ILE A 302 4.92 -11.76 -1.05
C ILE A 302 4.66 -13.25 -0.95
N PHE A 303 4.50 -13.72 0.28
CA PHE A 303 4.10 -15.08 0.60
C PHE A 303 2.96 -15.04 1.60
N GLY A 304 2.00 -15.90 1.46
CA GLY A 304 0.87 -15.86 2.37
C GLY A 304 0.12 -17.16 2.49
N ALA A 305 -0.76 -17.16 3.48
CA ALA A 305 -1.69 -18.24 3.75
C ALA A 305 -3.06 -17.69 4.12
N GLN A 306 -4.09 -18.44 3.74
CA GLN A 306 -5.48 -18.16 4.09
C GLN A 306 -6.14 -19.43 4.57
N TYR A 307 -6.78 -19.35 5.72
CA TYR A 307 -7.60 -20.44 6.24
C TYR A 307 -9.07 -20.05 6.22
N GLN A 308 -9.86 -20.82 5.50
CA GLN A 308 -11.32 -20.70 5.49
C GLN A 308 -11.90 -21.69 6.52
N PHE A 309 -12.46 -21.17 7.62
CA PHE A 309 -13.10 -21.96 8.68
C PHE A 309 -14.45 -22.53 8.25
N ASN A 310 -15.18 -21.74 7.47
CA ASN A 310 -16.50 -22.04 6.90
C ASN A 310 -16.83 -21.01 5.81
N LYS A 311 -18.07 -21.01 5.29
CA LYS A 311 -18.50 -20.03 4.27
C LYS A 311 -18.57 -18.58 4.77
N HIS A 312 -18.47 -18.34 6.09
CA HIS A 312 -18.54 -17.00 6.69
C HIS A 312 -17.17 -16.46 7.10
N TRP A 313 -16.32 -17.27 7.71
CA TRP A 313 -15.09 -16.79 8.33
C TRP A 313 -13.84 -17.22 7.58
N ILE A 314 -13.02 -16.25 7.28
CA ILE A 314 -11.75 -16.42 6.58
C ILE A 314 -10.69 -15.61 7.32
N LEU A 315 -9.58 -16.25 7.67
CA LEU A 315 -8.38 -15.62 8.20
C LEU A 315 -7.29 -15.68 7.15
N ARG A 316 -6.60 -14.57 6.93
CA ARG A 316 -5.51 -14.47 5.96
C ARG A 316 -4.33 -13.74 6.57
N THR A 317 -3.13 -14.23 6.28
CA THR A 317 -1.88 -13.56 6.61
C THR A 317 -0.98 -13.51 5.38
N GLU A 318 -0.18 -12.44 5.26
CA GLU A 318 0.76 -12.26 4.16
C GLU A 318 2.02 -11.56 4.67
N LEU A 319 3.17 -12.05 4.25
CA LEU A 319 4.48 -11.49 4.49
C LEU A 319 5.06 -11.00 3.17
N GLY A 320 5.59 -9.79 3.18
CA GLY A 320 6.39 -9.26 2.08
C GLY A 320 7.83 -9.17 2.51
N VAL A 321 8.72 -9.78 1.74
CA VAL A 321 10.13 -9.89 2.08
C VAL A 321 10.94 -9.77 0.80
N PHE A 322 11.64 -8.70 0.61
CA PHE A 322 12.71 -8.59 -0.39
C PHE A 322 13.17 -7.15 -0.53
N GLY A 323 14.49 -6.96 -0.70
CA GLY A 323 15.07 -5.65 -0.93
C GLY A 323 14.87 -4.70 0.27
N LYS A 324 14.55 -3.46 -0.04
CA LYS A 324 14.43 -2.33 0.90
C LYS A 324 13.02 -2.19 1.50
N ARG A 325 12.25 -3.29 1.53
CA ARG A 325 10.88 -3.30 2.03
C ARG A 325 10.54 -4.61 2.71
N SER A 326 9.95 -4.53 3.88
CA SER A 326 9.30 -5.64 4.56
C SER A 326 7.88 -5.25 4.98
N GLN A 327 6.95 -6.19 4.91
CA GLN A 327 5.56 -5.95 5.29
C GLN A 327 4.93 -7.19 5.88
N PHE A 328 3.95 -6.97 6.75
CA PHE A 328 3.09 -8.01 7.30
C PHE A 328 1.64 -7.54 7.23
N LEU A 329 0.76 -8.45 6.82
CA LEU A 329 -0.67 -8.23 6.75
C LEU A 329 -1.41 -9.35 7.47
N LEU A 330 -2.35 -8.98 8.34
CA LEU A 330 -3.32 -9.87 8.94
C LEU A 330 -4.72 -9.39 8.58
N ASN A 331 -5.57 -10.29 8.06
CA ASN A 331 -6.92 -9.97 7.62
C ASN A 331 -7.90 -11.01 8.18
N LEU A 332 -8.92 -10.54 8.87
CA LEU A 332 -10.09 -11.32 9.24
C LEU A 332 -11.27 -10.86 8.38
N ASN A 333 -11.82 -11.76 7.57
CA ASN A 333 -12.95 -11.48 6.69
C ASN A 333 -14.19 -12.25 7.14
N TYR A 334 -15.32 -11.55 7.18
CA TYR A 334 -16.64 -12.12 7.39
C TYR A 334 -17.47 -12.00 6.12
N ARG A 335 -17.99 -13.14 5.63
CA ARG A 335 -18.81 -13.24 4.42
C ARG A 335 -20.29 -13.32 4.78
N ILE A 336 -21.11 -12.52 4.13
CA ILE A 336 -22.55 -12.40 4.36
C ILE A 336 -23.30 -13.00 3.18
N PRO A 337 -24.31 -13.87 3.40
CA PRO A 337 -25.13 -14.40 2.36
C PRO A 337 -25.80 -13.28 1.55
N GLY A 338 -25.86 -13.46 0.25
CA GLY A 338 -26.49 -12.49 -0.64
C GLY A 338 -28.01 -12.43 -0.50
N LEU A 339 -28.60 -11.39 -1.11
CA LEU A 339 -30.05 -11.27 -1.24
C LEU A 339 -30.59 -12.46 -2.04
N LYS A 340 -31.58 -13.15 -1.50
CA LYS A 340 -32.23 -14.26 -2.18
C LYS A 340 -33.04 -13.76 -3.40
N LYS A 341 -33.13 -14.60 -4.43
CA LYS A 341 -34.03 -14.37 -5.52
C LYS A 341 -35.46 -14.54 -5.00
N VAL A 342 -36.33 -13.58 -5.30
CA VAL A 342 -37.76 -13.76 -5.08
C VAL A 342 -38.23 -14.88 -6.05
N ARG A 343 -38.87 -15.87 -5.54
CA ARG A 343 -39.44 -16.98 -6.33
C ARG A 343 -40.63 -16.49 -7.14
#